data_317210b35a7c0382d5e7a55a6bfe694b
#
_entry.id   317210b35a7c0382d5e7a55a6bfe694b
#
_cell.length_a   1.000
_cell.length_b   1.000
_cell.length_c   1.000
_cell.angle_alpha   90.00
_cell.angle_beta   90.00
_cell.angle_gamma   90.00
#
_symmetry.space_group_name_H-M   'P 1'
#
loop_
_entity.id
_entity.type
_entity.pdbx_description
1 polymer ?
#
loop_
_entity_poly.entity_id
_entity_poly.type
_entity_poly.pdbx_seq_one_letter_code
_entity_poly.pdbx_strand_id
1 'polypeptide(L)'
;MSWFTRKKQNIEKNIKKDLPNDLWRKCSCGEILYNPELEASFSICHHCNFHFPITSEQYQDIILDKKSESLFSDISSIDMLGFKANKSYEEILETVPNNKEAVDCFLGEIEKRKVVLCIMNFKFIGGSMGSAVGEKISKAISLASEKNCPIIILCQSGGARMQEGALSLMQLSKISTHFAKFSKKGGLYISILTYPTTGGVT
;
A
#
# COMPACT_ATOMS: atom_id res chain seq x y z
N MET A 1 29.57 -62.67 19.75
CA MET A 1 28.10 -62.54 19.58
C MET A 1 27.76 -61.08 19.47
N SER A 2 27.55 -60.57 18.25
CA SER A 2 27.23 -59.18 17.98
C SER A 2 25.69 -59.06 17.83
N TRP A 3 25.03 -58.50 18.83
CA TRP A 3 23.55 -58.44 18.89
C TRP A 3 22.97 -57.09 18.45
N PHE A 4 23.77 -56.21 17.84
CA PHE A 4 23.28 -54.90 17.35
C PHE A 4 23.82 -54.59 15.95
N THR A 5 23.34 -55.33 14.95
CA THR A 5 23.43 -54.88 13.57
C THR A 5 22.09 -54.28 13.18
N ARG A 6 21.94 -52.95 13.35
CA ARG A 6 20.80 -52.21 12.82
C ARG A 6 20.88 -52.21 11.30
N LYS A 7 20.00 -52.97 10.61
CA LYS A 7 19.79 -52.80 9.19
C LYS A 7 19.37 -51.36 8.92
N LYS A 8 20.20 -50.61 8.19
CA LYS A 8 19.83 -49.32 7.64
C LYS A 8 18.72 -49.58 6.63
N GLN A 9 17.45 -49.45 7.02
CA GLN A 9 16.38 -49.25 6.05
C GLN A 9 16.60 -47.90 5.44
N ASN A 10 16.85 -47.86 4.12
CA ASN A 10 16.77 -46.62 3.35
C ASN A 10 15.33 -46.13 3.49
N ILE A 11 15.15 -45.12 4.32
CA ILE A 11 13.93 -44.31 4.30
C ILE A 11 14.00 -43.58 2.97
N GLU A 12 13.17 -44.00 2.01
CA GLU A 12 12.94 -43.26 0.79
C GLU A 12 12.65 -41.83 1.22
N LYS A 13 13.49 -40.87 0.77
CA LYS A 13 13.23 -39.44 0.96
C LYS A 13 11.92 -39.17 0.22
N ASN A 14 10.80 -39.19 0.96
CA ASN A 14 9.59 -38.57 0.46
C ASN A 14 9.96 -37.19 -0.03
N ILE A 15 9.82 -36.97 -1.34
CA ILE A 15 9.92 -35.67 -1.97
C ILE A 15 8.97 -34.79 -1.17
N LYS A 16 9.52 -33.88 -0.35
CA LYS A 16 8.72 -32.87 0.31
C LYS A 16 7.98 -32.18 -0.83
N LYS A 17 6.66 -32.38 -0.90
CA LYS A 17 5.83 -31.53 -1.76
C LYS A 17 6.16 -30.10 -1.31
N ASP A 18 6.69 -29.30 -2.21
CA ASP A 18 6.85 -27.87 -1.98
C ASP A 18 5.46 -27.33 -1.66
N LEU A 19 5.19 -27.16 -0.37
CA LEU A 19 4.05 -26.39 0.08
C LEU A 19 4.35 -24.96 -0.29
N PRO A 20 3.44 -24.25 -0.98
CA PRO A 20 3.62 -22.84 -1.26
C PRO A 20 3.97 -22.12 0.04
N ASN A 21 5.06 -21.36 0.02
CA ASN A 21 5.61 -20.72 1.23
C ASN A 21 4.64 -19.73 1.91
N ASP A 22 3.53 -19.39 1.27
CA ASP A 22 2.56 -18.38 1.69
C ASP A 22 1.20 -18.92 2.15
N LEU A 23 1.08 -20.24 2.45
CA LEU A 23 -0.20 -20.80 2.91
C LEU A 23 -0.54 -20.48 4.36
N TRP A 24 0.46 -20.19 5.19
CA TRP A 24 0.28 -20.00 6.62
C TRP A 24 0.99 -18.75 7.12
N ARG A 25 0.34 -18.04 8.03
CA ARG A 25 0.88 -16.84 8.68
C ARG A 25 0.78 -16.97 10.20
N LYS A 26 1.88 -16.66 10.90
CA LYS A 26 1.89 -16.63 12.37
C LYS A 26 1.44 -15.26 12.85
N CYS A 27 0.44 -15.25 13.74
CA CYS A 27 -0.01 -14.05 14.44
C CYS A 27 0.89 -13.71 15.63
N SER A 28 0.88 -12.46 16.07
CA SER A 28 1.57 -12.02 17.29
C SER A 28 1.07 -12.72 18.57
N CYS A 29 -0.18 -13.21 18.58
CA CYS A 29 -0.73 -14.00 19.68
C CYS A 29 -0.21 -15.45 19.72
N GLY A 30 0.59 -15.86 18.70
CA GLY A 30 1.14 -17.21 18.58
C GLY A 30 0.36 -18.16 17.68
N GLU A 31 -0.89 -17.83 17.32
CA GLU A 31 -1.76 -18.62 16.45
C GLU A 31 -1.20 -18.71 15.03
N ILE A 32 -1.37 -19.89 14.40
CA ILE A 32 -1.00 -20.12 12.99
C ILE A 32 -2.28 -20.08 12.17
N LEU A 33 -2.37 -19.09 11.29
CA LEU A 33 -3.55 -18.79 10.49
C LEU A 33 -3.38 -19.28 9.05
N TYR A 34 -4.43 -19.83 8.48
CA TYR A 34 -4.48 -20.22 7.07
C TYR A 34 -4.80 -18.98 6.22
N ASN A 35 -3.91 -18.61 5.30
CA ASN A 35 -4.02 -17.36 4.54
C ASN A 35 -5.36 -17.18 3.79
N PRO A 36 -5.93 -18.20 3.12
CA PRO A 36 -7.24 -18.03 2.49
C PRO A 36 -8.39 -17.70 3.47
N GLU A 37 -8.37 -18.28 4.68
CA GLU A 37 -9.34 -17.93 5.73
C GLU A 37 -9.09 -16.53 6.29
N LEU A 38 -7.83 -16.16 6.44
CA LEU A 38 -7.43 -14.82 6.86
C LEU A 38 -7.88 -13.76 5.86
N GLU A 39 -7.74 -14.02 4.56
CA GLU A 39 -8.23 -13.13 3.50
C GLU A 39 -9.76 -13.03 3.51
N ALA A 40 -10.47 -14.14 3.67
CA ALA A 40 -11.93 -14.15 3.81
C ALA A 40 -12.42 -13.37 5.04
N SER A 41 -11.62 -13.26 6.09
CA SER A 41 -11.88 -12.48 7.31
C SER A 41 -11.30 -11.05 7.26
N PHE A 42 -11.06 -10.49 6.07
CA PHE A 42 -10.46 -9.16 5.89
C PHE A 42 -9.12 -8.98 6.59
N SER A 43 -8.30 -10.02 6.61
CA SER A 43 -6.99 -10.05 7.26
C SER A 43 -7.03 -9.79 8.78
N ILE A 44 -8.10 -10.21 9.45
CA ILE A 44 -8.28 -10.12 10.90
C ILE A 44 -8.05 -11.49 11.54
N CYS A 45 -7.20 -11.55 12.57
CA CYS A 45 -7.00 -12.77 13.35
C CYS A 45 -8.27 -13.13 14.13
N HIS A 46 -8.84 -14.29 13.89
CA HIS A 46 -10.06 -14.76 14.58
C HIS A 46 -9.86 -15.03 16.09
N HIS A 47 -8.60 -15.19 16.54
CA HIS A 47 -8.27 -15.49 17.93
C HIS A 47 -8.07 -14.23 18.79
N CYS A 48 -7.35 -13.20 18.27
CA CYS A 48 -7.01 -12.01 19.04
C CYS A 48 -7.47 -10.69 18.43
N ASN A 49 -8.19 -10.74 17.31
CA ASN A 49 -8.64 -9.57 16.54
C ASN A 49 -7.50 -8.66 16.04
N PHE A 50 -6.28 -9.18 15.93
CA PHE A 50 -5.19 -8.43 15.32
C PHE A 50 -5.45 -8.23 13.83
N HIS A 51 -5.34 -6.98 13.36
CA HIS A 51 -5.48 -6.61 11.96
C HIS A 51 -4.11 -6.68 11.27
N PHE A 52 -3.97 -7.60 10.33
CA PHE A 52 -2.77 -7.66 9.51
C PHE A 52 -2.76 -6.55 8.46
N PRO A 53 -1.57 -6.00 8.11
CA PRO A 53 -1.47 -5.06 6.99
C PRO A 53 -1.94 -5.70 5.69
N ILE A 54 -2.77 -4.97 4.95
CA ILE A 54 -3.25 -5.38 3.62
C ILE A 54 -2.67 -4.46 2.55
N THR A 55 -2.74 -4.90 1.29
CA THR A 55 -2.16 -4.17 0.15
C THR A 55 -3.15 -3.15 -0.42
N SER A 56 -2.66 -2.25 -1.29
CA SER A 56 -3.52 -1.30 -1.98
C SER A 56 -4.55 -1.99 -2.86
N GLU A 57 -4.18 -3.12 -3.48
CA GLU A 57 -5.09 -3.94 -4.28
C GLU A 57 -6.22 -4.54 -3.43
N GLN A 58 -5.89 -5.05 -2.23
CA GLN A 58 -6.89 -5.59 -1.30
C GLN A 58 -7.84 -4.48 -0.79
N TYR A 59 -7.33 -3.29 -0.49
CA TYR A 59 -8.19 -2.15 -0.16
C TYR A 59 -9.11 -1.75 -1.31
N GLN A 60 -8.59 -1.77 -2.55
CA GLN A 60 -9.38 -1.51 -3.75
C GLN A 60 -10.55 -2.49 -3.89
N ASP A 61 -10.28 -3.81 -3.72
CA ASP A 61 -11.29 -4.86 -3.82
C ASP A 61 -12.36 -4.78 -2.71
N ILE A 62 -11.98 -4.29 -1.52
CA ILE A 62 -12.92 -4.09 -0.40
C ILE A 62 -13.82 -2.86 -0.63
N ILE A 63 -13.28 -1.79 -1.21
CA ILE A 63 -13.95 -0.48 -1.26
C ILE A 63 -14.77 -0.32 -2.55
N LEU A 64 -14.26 -0.80 -3.70
CA LEU A 64 -14.89 -0.58 -4.99
C LEU A 64 -15.75 -1.77 -5.43
N ASP A 65 -16.90 -1.48 -6.04
CA ASP A 65 -17.88 -2.49 -6.48
C ASP A 65 -17.36 -3.40 -7.60
N LYS A 66 -16.45 -2.89 -8.43
CA LYS A 66 -15.96 -3.56 -9.66
C LYS A 66 -14.52 -3.18 -9.95
N LYS A 67 -13.99 -3.80 -11.02
CA LYS A 67 -12.72 -3.39 -11.61
C LYS A 67 -12.72 -1.89 -11.88
N SER A 68 -11.67 -1.23 -11.44
CA SER A 68 -11.44 0.20 -11.59
C SER A 68 -10.34 0.46 -12.61
N GLU A 69 -10.31 1.67 -13.11
CA GLU A 69 -9.25 2.18 -13.97
C GLU A 69 -8.10 2.70 -13.08
N SER A 70 -6.89 2.17 -13.29
CA SER A 70 -5.69 2.70 -12.64
C SER A 70 -5.29 4.02 -13.26
N LEU A 71 -5.00 5.02 -12.42
CA LEU A 71 -4.69 6.39 -12.84
C LEU A 71 -3.22 6.72 -12.55
N PHE A 72 -2.59 7.49 -13.46
CA PHE A 72 -1.27 8.10 -13.26
C PHE A 72 -0.16 7.08 -12.96
N SER A 73 -0.22 5.91 -13.54
CA SER A 73 0.79 4.85 -13.38
C SER A 73 2.15 5.23 -13.99
N ASP A 74 2.17 6.20 -14.88
CA ASP A 74 3.35 6.78 -15.53
C ASP A 74 4.16 7.73 -14.61
N ILE A 75 3.59 8.17 -13.48
CA ILE A 75 4.26 9.07 -12.54
C ILE A 75 5.01 8.24 -11.50
N SER A 76 6.31 8.44 -11.43
CA SER A 76 7.21 7.78 -10.48
C SER A 76 8.21 8.77 -9.89
N SER A 77 8.75 8.42 -8.73
CA SER A 77 9.81 9.20 -8.08
C SER A 77 11.14 9.06 -8.79
N ILE A 78 11.89 10.16 -8.78
CA ILE A 78 13.27 10.23 -9.27
C ILE A 78 14.13 10.93 -8.20
N ASP A 79 15.42 10.63 -8.17
CA ASP A 79 16.35 11.35 -7.29
C ASP A 79 16.80 12.66 -7.95
N MET A 80 16.13 13.76 -7.55
CA MET A 80 16.46 15.11 -8.04
C MET A 80 17.58 15.80 -7.25
N LEU A 81 17.88 15.30 -6.04
CA LEU A 81 18.80 15.95 -5.12
C LEU A 81 20.13 15.22 -4.97
N GLY A 82 20.28 14.01 -5.55
CA GLY A 82 21.44 13.18 -5.35
C GLY A 82 21.59 12.74 -3.87
N PHE A 83 20.48 12.46 -3.20
CA PHE A 83 20.47 12.13 -1.77
C PHE A 83 21.25 10.85 -1.51
N LYS A 84 22.17 10.93 -0.55
CA LYS A 84 23.01 9.81 -0.13
C LYS A 84 23.10 9.74 1.41
N ALA A 85 22.74 8.58 1.95
CA ALA A 85 23.00 8.20 3.34
C ALA A 85 23.77 6.86 3.33
N ASN A 86 23.30 5.83 4.01
CA ASN A 86 23.87 4.49 3.91
C ASN A 86 23.71 3.88 2.50
N LYS A 87 22.57 4.22 1.85
CA LYS A 87 22.30 3.95 0.42
C LYS A 87 21.90 5.25 -0.24
N SER A 88 22.15 5.37 -1.55
CA SER A 88 21.62 6.48 -2.33
C SER A 88 20.10 6.31 -2.51
N TYR A 89 19.39 7.40 -2.78
CA TYR A 89 17.96 7.33 -3.05
C TYR A 89 17.68 6.54 -4.33
N GLU A 90 18.54 6.67 -5.33
CA GLU A 90 18.49 5.90 -6.57
C GLU A 90 18.57 4.38 -6.31
N GLU A 91 19.55 3.94 -5.48
CA GLU A 91 19.65 2.53 -5.06
C GLU A 91 18.40 2.04 -4.32
N ILE A 92 17.76 2.89 -3.52
CA ILE A 92 16.51 2.56 -2.83
C ILE A 92 15.37 2.40 -3.86
N LEU A 93 15.26 3.31 -4.82
CA LEU A 93 14.24 3.24 -5.87
C LEU A 93 14.38 1.99 -6.75
N GLU A 94 15.60 1.51 -7.00
CA GLU A 94 15.84 0.26 -7.73
C GLU A 94 15.35 -0.99 -6.97
N THR A 95 15.26 -0.93 -5.65
CA THR A 95 14.76 -2.07 -4.83
C THR A 95 13.24 -2.20 -4.82
N VAL A 96 12.51 -1.17 -5.26
CA VAL A 96 11.04 -1.21 -5.30
C VAL A 96 10.56 -1.63 -6.70
N PRO A 97 9.39 -2.30 -6.79
CA PRO A 97 8.87 -2.73 -8.09
C PRO A 97 8.68 -1.55 -9.05
N ASN A 98 9.10 -1.70 -10.30
CA ASN A 98 8.90 -0.73 -11.37
C ASN A 98 7.41 -0.33 -11.47
N ASN A 99 7.15 0.95 -11.72
CA ASN A 99 5.82 1.57 -11.85
C ASN A 99 4.98 1.58 -10.56
N LYS A 100 5.58 1.34 -9.39
CA LYS A 100 4.88 1.54 -8.11
C LYS A 100 5.37 2.81 -7.43
N GLU A 101 4.48 3.40 -6.65
CA GLU A 101 4.76 4.60 -5.84
C GLU A 101 4.06 4.42 -4.48
N ALA A 102 4.32 5.32 -3.52
CA ALA A 102 3.69 5.30 -2.21
C ALA A 102 2.17 5.64 -2.25
N VAL A 103 1.60 5.89 -3.41
CA VAL A 103 0.17 6.03 -3.62
C VAL A 103 -0.27 5.40 -4.94
N ASP A 104 -1.34 4.63 -4.90
CA ASP A 104 -2.06 4.11 -6.06
C ASP A 104 -3.39 4.85 -6.19
N CYS A 105 -3.71 5.32 -7.39
CA CYS A 105 -4.92 6.08 -7.68
C CYS A 105 -5.82 5.32 -8.65
N PHE A 106 -7.13 5.34 -8.39
CA PHE A 106 -8.12 4.61 -9.17
C PHE A 106 -9.35 5.48 -9.45
N LEU A 107 -9.95 5.27 -10.60
CA LEU A 107 -11.32 5.70 -10.88
C LEU A 107 -12.21 4.47 -10.85
N GLY A 108 -13.19 4.44 -9.96
CA GLY A 108 -14.09 3.32 -9.76
C GLY A 108 -15.49 3.74 -9.37
N GLU A 109 -16.25 2.79 -8.85
CA GLU A 109 -17.63 3.01 -8.38
C GLU A 109 -17.83 2.40 -6.99
N ILE A 110 -18.61 3.08 -6.15
CA ILE A 110 -19.15 2.59 -4.87
C ILE A 110 -20.67 2.75 -4.95
N GLU A 111 -21.42 1.66 -4.82
CA GLU A 111 -22.88 1.64 -4.99
C GLU A 111 -23.32 2.36 -6.28
N LYS A 112 -22.61 2.06 -7.39
CA LYS A 112 -22.83 2.65 -8.73
C LYS A 112 -22.56 4.16 -8.82
N ARG A 113 -21.97 4.77 -7.82
CA ARG A 113 -21.56 6.18 -7.83
C ARG A 113 -20.06 6.27 -8.14
N LYS A 114 -19.71 7.07 -9.12
CA LYS A 114 -18.29 7.29 -9.48
C LYS A 114 -17.53 7.93 -8.33
N VAL A 115 -16.32 7.45 -8.10
CA VAL A 115 -15.41 7.95 -7.07
C VAL A 115 -13.97 7.89 -7.58
N VAL A 116 -13.16 8.87 -7.18
CA VAL A 116 -11.71 8.79 -7.28
C VAL A 116 -11.18 8.28 -5.94
N LEU A 117 -10.45 7.17 -5.98
CA LEU A 117 -9.88 6.52 -4.79
C LEU A 117 -8.36 6.57 -4.86
N CYS A 118 -7.72 7.15 -3.84
CA CYS A 118 -6.27 7.12 -3.67
C CYS A 118 -5.94 6.28 -2.44
N ILE A 119 -5.07 5.29 -2.60
CA ILE A 119 -4.67 4.37 -1.53
C ILE A 119 -3.18 4.49 -1.34
N MET A 120 -2.74 4.88 -0.14
CA MET A 120 -1.33 4.92 0.17
C MET A 120 -0.76 3.52 0.39
N ASN A 121 0.43 3.30 -0.16
CA ASN A 121 1.14 2.03 -0.14
C ASN A 121 2.33 2.08 0.81
N PHE A 122 2.16 1.53 2.00
CA PHE A 122 3.21 1.53 3.02
C PHE A 122 4.45 0.70 2.65
N LYS A 123 4.31 -0.26 1.73
CA LYS A 123 5.44 -1.07 1.26
C LYS A 123 6.44 -0.27 0.42
N PHE A 124 6.00 0.85 -0.17
CA PHE A 124 6.89 1.74 -0.90
C PHE A 124 7.47 2.78 0.05
N ILE A 125 8.70 2.61 0.47
CA ILE A 125 9.48 3.51 1.35
C ILE A 125 8.65 4.00 2.55
N GLY A 126 7.98 3.08 3.27
CA GLY A 126 7.12 3.38 4.42
C GLY A 126 5.91 4.26 4.10
N GLY A 127 5.41 4.24 2.87
CA GLY A 127 4.30 5.08 2.44
C GLY A 127 4.64 6.58 2.46
N SER A 128 5.93 6.93 2.43
CA SER A 128 6.37 8.34 2.57
C SER A 128 5.93 9.20 1.39
N MET A 129 5.47 10.40 1.70
CA MET A 129 4.99 11.36 0.73
C MET A 129 6.17 12.10 0.08
N GLY A 130 6.41 11.84 -1.21
CA GLY A 130 7.34 12.55 -2.07
C GLY A 130 6.64 13.36 -3.16
N SER A 131 7.43 13.92 -4.07
CA SER A 131 6.96 14.75 -5.18
C SER A 131 5.99 14.01 -6.10
N ALA A 132 6.28 12.75 -6.44
CA ALA A 132 5.40 11.93 -7.26
C ALA A 132 4.05 11.64 -6.57
N VAL A 133 4.05 11.38 -5.25
CA VAL A 133 2.82 11.23 -4.46
C VAL A 133 1.98 12.51 -4.51
N GLY A 134 2.61 13.66 -4.28
CA GLY A 134 1.94 14.95 -4.34
C GLY A 134 1.36 15.26 -5.72
N GLU A 135 2.05 14.88 -6.79
CA GLU A 135 1.56 15.05 -8.17
C GLU A 135 0.36 14.15 -8.45
N LYS A 136 0.45 12.86 -8.11
CA LYS A 136 -0.66 11.90 -8.30
C LYS A 136 -1.92 12.35 -7.57
N ILE A 137 -1.80 12.73 -6.28
CA ILE A 137 -2.94 13.19 -5.48
C ILE A 137 -3.50 14.49 -6.05
N SER A 138 -2.66 15.45 -6.45
CA SER A 138 -3.12 16.71 -7.04
C SER A 138 -3.88 16.51 -8.35
N LYS A 139 -3.40 15.60 -9.21
CA LYS A 139 -4.11 15.21 -10.43
C LYS A 139 -5.42 14.46 -10.13
N ALA A 140 -5.43 13.59 -9.12
CA ALA A 140 -6.62 12.88 -8.68
C ALA A 140 -7.71 13.85 -8.18
N ILE A 141 -7.35 14.88 -7.41
CA ILE A 141 -8.28 15.93 -6.98
C ILE A 141 -8.83 16.71 -8.18
N SER A 142 -7.98 17.05 -9.14
CA SER A 142 -8.39 17.74 -10.36
C SER A 142 -9.39 16.91 -11.18
N LEU A 143 -9.09 15.61 -11.37
CA LEU A 143 -9.97 14.67 -12.05
C LEU A 143 -11.32 14.51 -11.35
N ALA A 144 -11.32 14.41 -10.01
CA ALA A 144 -12.55 14.34 -9.21
C ALA A 144 -13.40 15.61 -9.41
N SER A 145 -12.75 16.78 -9.46
CA SER A 145 -13.41 18.05 -9.76
C SER A 145 -14.02 18.11 -11.16
N GLU A 146 -13.31 17.61 -12.18
CA GLU A 146 -13.74 17.57 -13.57
C GLU A 146 -14.93 16.60 -13.75
N LYS A 147 -14.84 15.43 -13.12
CA LYS A 147 -15.89 14.40 -13.18
C LYS A 147 -17.05 14.66 -12.22
N ASN A 148 -16.97 15.72 -11.42
CA ASN A 148 -17.96 16.05 -10.39
C ASN A 148 -18.30 14.85 -9.48
N CYS A 149 -17.27 14.17 -8.97
CA CYS A 149 -17.39 13.00 -8.12
C CYS A 149 -16.56 13.17 -6.83
N PRO A 150 -16.89 12.42 -5.76
CA PRO A 150 -16.11 12.42 -4.54
C PRO A 150 -14.68 11.92 -4.75
N ILE A 151 -13.77 12.35 -3.88
CA ILE A 151 -12.44 11.77 -3.72
C ILE A 151 -12.29 11.17 -2.33
N ILE A 152 -11.79 9.94 -2.27
CA ILE A 152 -11.47 9.23 -1.03
C ILE A 152 -9.97 9.00 -1.02
N ILE A 153 -9.30 9.36 0.09
CA ILE A 153 -7.89 9.06 0.29
C ILE A 153 -7.73 8.19 1.53
N LEU A 154 -7.19 6.99 1.32
CA LEU A 154 -6.81 6.08 2.37
C LEU A 154 -5.35 6.33 2.72
N CYS A 155 -5.14 6.92 3.89
CA CYS A 155 -3.83 7.35 4.38
C CYS A 155 -3.14 6.24 5.16
N GLN A 156 -1.92 5.90 4.72
CA GLN A 156 -1.02 4.99 5.42
C GLN A 156 0.42 5.41 5.16
N SER A 157 1.06 6.10 6.10
CA SER A 157 2.34 6.76 5.82
C SER A 157 3.18 7.02 7.07
N GLY A 158 4.50 6.87 6.92
CA GLY A 158 5.51 7.32 7.86
C GLY A 158 5.79 8.83 7.82
N GLY A 159 5.20 9.60 6.89
CA GLY A 159 5.35 11.04 6.79
C GLY A 159 6.02 11.53 5.50
N ALA A 160 6.61 12.73 5.54
CA ALA A 160 7.32 13.32 4.41
C ALA A 160 8.57 12.51 4.06
N ARG A 161 8.83 12.34 2.75
CA ARG A 161 9.99 11.58 2.24
C ARG A 161 11.28 12.33 2.46
N MET A 162 12.12 11.82 3.36
CA MET A 162 13.38 12.45 3.76
C MET A 162 14.33 12.62 2.58
N GLN A 163 14.39 11.67 1.67
CA GLN A 163 15.27 11.67 0.51
C GLN A 163 15.01 12.82 -0.47
N GLU A 164 13.81 13.37 -0.45
CA GLU A 164 13.42 14.51 -1.28
C GLU A 164 13.46 15.85 -0.52
N GLY A 165 13.88 15.84 0.74
CA GLY A 165 14.10 17.06 1.53
C GLY A 165 12.89 18.01 1.54
N ALA A 166 13.13 19.29 1.26
CA ALA A 166 12.07 20.32 1.23
C ALA A 166 11.01 20.07 0.14
N LEU A 167 11.33 19.36 -0.95
CA LEU A 167 10.37 19.05 -2.00
C LEU A 167 9.21 18.22 -1.48
N SER A 168 9.47 17.28 -0.57
CA SER A 168 8.41 16.47 0.06
C SER A 168 7.49 17.33 0.93
N LEU A 169 8.01 18.31 1.67
CA LEU A 169 7.20 19.22 2.47
C LEU A 169 6.34 20.15 1.62
N MET A 170 6.84 20.59 0.47
CA MET A 170 6.08 21.42 -0.48
C MET A 170 4.83 20.72 -1.04
N GLN A 171 4.77 19.38 -0.99
CA GLN A 171 3.59 18.64 -1.43
C GLN A 171 2.37 18.90 -0.55
N LEU A 172 2.56 19.17 0.75
CA LEU A 172 1.48 19.56 1.67
C LEU A 172 0.75 20.81 1.17
N SER A 173 1.51 21.85 0.84
CA SER A 173 0.94 23.12 0.33
C SER A 173 0.27 22.92 -1.02
N LYS A 174 0.87 22.12 -1.91
CA LYS A 174 0.33 21.80 -3.24
C LYS A 174 -1.02 21.10 -3.12
N ILE A 175 -1.09 20.01 -2.37
CA ILE A 175 -2.32 19.21 -2.16
C ILE A 175 -3.40 20.06 -1.49
N SER A 176 -3.06 20.81 -0.43
CA SER A 176 -4.00 21.70 0.28
C SER A 176 -4.60 22.76 -0.65
N THR A 177 -3.80 23.31 -1.57
CA THR A 177 -4.28 24.27 -2.57
C THR A 177 -5.30 23.65 -3.52
N HIS A 178 -5.06 22.39 -3.98
CA HIS A 178 -6.01 21.67 -4.82
C HIS A 178 -7.30 21.35 -4.06
N PHE A 179 -7.23 20.92 -2.80
CA PHE A 179 -8.40 20.70 -1.97
C PHE A 179 -9.20 21.97 -1.69
N ALA A 180 -8.53 23.09 -1.45
CA ALA A 180 -9.22 24.38 -1.26
C ALA A 180 -10.04 24.78 -2.49
N LYS A 181 -9.52 24.56 -3.70
CA LYS A 181 -10.25 24.79 -4.96
C LYS A 181 -11.40 23.78 -5.14
N PHE A 182 -11.18 22.50 -4.81
CA PHE A 182 -12.17 21.43 -4.89
C PHE A 182 -13.35 21.70 -3.94
N SER A 183 -13.06 22.04 -2.68
CA SER A 183 -14.07 22.37 -1.68
C SER A 183 -14.90 23.61 -2.06
N LYS A 184 -14.28 24.66 -2.62
CA LYS A 184 -15.02 25.84 -3.12
C LYS A 184 -16.04 25.52 -4.20
N LYS A 185 -15.84 24.43 -4.95
CA LYS A 185 -16.77 23.92 -5.96
C LYS A 185 -17.82 22.94 -5.39
N GLY A 186 -17.85 22.75 -4.07
CA GLY A 186 -18.77 21.80 -3.41
C GLY A 186 -18.32 20.33 -3.48
N GLY A 187 -17.07 20.06 -3.80
CA GLY A 187 -16.52 18.70 -3.87
C GLY A 187 -16.46 18.03 -2.50
N LEU A 188 -16.77 16.72 -2.46
CA LEU A 188 -16.70 15.90 -1.25
C LEU A 188 -15.35 15.19 -1.16
N TYR A 189 -14.61 15.45 -0.11
CA TYR A 189 -13.37 14.75 0.27
C TYR A 189 -13.59 13.89 1.51
N ILE A 190 -13.16 12.63 1.46
CA ILE A 190 -13.19 11.69 2.59
C ILE A 190 -11.76 11.21 2.85
N SER A 191 -11.25 11.46 4.05
CA SER A 191 -9.98 10.91 4.52
C SER A 191 -10.22 9.69 5.40
N ILE A 192 -9.61 8.55 5.06
CA ILE A 192 -9.63 7.32 5.86
C ILE A 192 -8.23 7.10 6.41
N LEU A 193 -8.09 7.18 7.74
CA LEU A 193 -6.81 7.00 8.40
C LEU A 193 -6.63 5.55 8.81
N THR A 194 -5.53 4.93 8.36
CA THR A 194 -5.16 3.56 8.75
C THR A 194 -3.81 3.55 9.47
N TYR A 195 -3.46 2.44 10.09
CA TYR A 195 -2.21 2.32 10.82
C TYR A 195 -1.07 1.82 9.89
N PRO A 196 0.11 2.46 9.95
CA PRO A 196 0.41 3.73 10.64
C PRO A 196 0.11 4.95 9.76
N THR A 197 -0.33 6.07 10.36
CA THR A 197 -0.46 7.35 9.66
C THR A 197 0.10 8.47 10.54
N THR A 198 1.07 9.23 10.01
CA THR A 198 1.64 10.39 10.69
C THR A 198 0.94 11.69 10.31
N GLY A 199 0.95 12.67 11.22
CA GLY A 199 0.19 13.92 11.09
C GLY A 199 0.48 14.76 9.84
N GLY A 200 1.63 14.57 9.20
CA GLY A 200 1.96 15.28 7.95
C GLY A 200 1.28 14.73 6.68
N VAL A 201 0.47 13.66 6.80
CA VAL A 201 -0.19 13.00 5.66
C VAL A 201 -1.70 12.84 5.87
N THR A 202 -2.19 13.22 7.04
CA THR A 202 -3.63 13.17 7.42
C THR A 202 -4.48 14.21 6.69
#